data_b07f8e3a10c5be55c447b769461794d4
#
_entry.id   b07f8e3a10c5be55c447b769461794d4
#
_cell.length_a   1.000
_cell.length_b   1.000
_cell.length_c   1.000
_cell.angle_alpha   90.00
_cell.angle_beta   90.00
_cell.angle_gamma   90.00
#
_symmetry.space_group_name_H-M   'P 1'
#
loop_
_entity.id
_entity.type
_entity.pdbx_description
1 polymer ?
#
loop_
_entity_poly.entity_id
_entity_poly.type
_entity_poly.pdbx_seq_one_letter_code
_entity_poly.pdbx_strand_id
1 'polypeptide(L)'
;SSSSSDMEPDSGEPGGTAAYSAKMSSKHSKRTFTSDERQVRQSVKKKEMKKLTINQWAIEDRPREKMMLKGAEALSDAELLAILIGSGNTEESAVTLMQRTLACCNNDLNRLGKWEVHDFSRFKGLGPAKSITIMAALELGKRRKLQEHPEHTVIRSSNDIYEIFHPLLCDLTIEEFWVLLLNQATHVIDKVRISRGGIDQTSADVRSVLREALLQRATQIALVHNHPSGNPHPSDDDRRLTQLIQKGAQTMNIRMIDHVIITDGLYYSFNDEGML
;
A
#
# COMPACT_ATOMS: atom_id res chain seq x y z
N SER A 1 -18.60 62.34 20.95
CA SER A 1 -17.65 63.43 20.89
C SER A 1 -16.34 62.90 20.33
N SER A 2 -16.13 63.14 19.06
CA SER A 2 -15.21 64.10 18.44
C SER A 2 -13.76 63.64 18.59
N SER A 3 -12.95 63.46 17.61
CA SER A 3 -12.67 64.07 16.31
C SER A 3 -11.22 63.68 15.96
N SER A 4 -10.99 63.17 14.79
CA SER A 4 -10.28 63.74 13.64
C SER A 4 -8.85 64.22 13.87
N SER A 5 -7.90 63.74 13.08
CA SER A 5 -7.29 64.42 11.93
C SER A 5 -6.02 63.70 11.50
N ASP A 6 -5.96 63.19 10.30
CA ASP A 6 -5.21 63.69 9.14
C ASP A 6 -3.76 64.05 9.37
N MET A 7 -2.85 63.39 8.67
CA MET A 7 -1.88 64.03 7.75
C MET A 7 -0.94 62.98 7.12
N GLU A 8 -1.07 62.71 5.82
CA GLU A 8 0.04 62.54 4.87
C GLU A 8 0.62 63.94 4.53
N PRO A 9 1.70 64.08 3.73
CA PRO A 9 2.57 63.15 2.98
C PRO A 9 4.08 63.52 3.15
N ASP A 10 4.99 62.79 2.58
CA ASP A 10 5.89 63.36 1.56
C ASP A 10 6.91 62.32 1.03
N SER A 11 7.01 62.34 -0.23
CA SER A 11 7.93 61.97 -1.27
C SER A 11 9.42 61.84 -0.92
N GLY A 12 10.07 60.88 -1.57
CA GLY A 12 11.53 60.85 -1.72
C GLY A 12 12.11 59.62 -2.38
N GLU A 13 11.95 59.41 -3.68
CA GLU A 13 13.01 58.80 -4.51
C GLU A 13 14.09 59.86 -4.78
N PRO A 14 15.28 59.55 -5.28
CA PRO A 14 15.75 58.39 -6.01
C PRO A 14 17.23 58.01 -5.67
N GLY A 15 17.69 56.91 -6.23
CA GLY A 15 19.13 56.68 -6.23
C GLY A 15 19.50 55.31 -6.82
N GLY A 16 19.65 55.36 -8.13
CA GLY A 16 20.06 54.23 -8.92
C GLY A 16 21.47 53.71 -8.64
N THR A 17 21.65 52.46 -8.83
CA THR A 17 22.96 51.91 -9.18
C THR A 17 22.81 50.83 -10.21
N ALA A 18 23.41 51.11 -11.28
CA ALA A 18 23.74 50.47 -12.53
C ALA A 18 23.76 48.94 -12.52
N ALA A 19 23.03 48.41 -13.46
CA ALA A 19 23.18 47.06 -14.01
C ALA A 19 24.56 46.91 -14.66
N TYR A 20 25.37 46.00 -14.16
CA TYR A 20 26.48 45.43 -14.91
C TYR A 20 25.99 44.18 -15.65
N SER A 21 25.55 44.40 -16.88
CA SER A 21 25.32 43.35 -17.85
C SER A 21 26.67 42.91 -18.44
N ALA A 22 27.24 41.88 -17.92
CA ALA A 22 28.33 41.21 -18.59
C ALA A 22 27.77 40.18 -19.58
N LYS A 23 27.69 40.60 -20.85
CA LYS A 23 27.53 39.67 -21.98
C LYS A 23 28.75 38.79 -22.09
N MET A 24 28.68 37.55 -21.53
CA MET A 24 29.58 36.48 -21.95
C MET A 24 28.94 35.78 -23.15
N SER A 25 29.39 36.16 -24.32
CA SER A 25 29.22 35.44 -25.56
C SER A 25 30.01 34.16 -25.51
N SER A 26 29.38 33.04 -25.12
CA SER A 26 29.95 31.72 -25.31
C SER A 26 29.63 31.25 -26.74
N LYS A 27 30.61 31.39 -27.60
CA LYS A 27 30.63 30.74 -28.89
C LYS A 27 30.69 29.22 -28.66
N HIS A 28 29.53 28.57 -28.57
CA HIS A 28 29.44 27.10 -28.72
C HIS A 28 29.71 26.77 -30.20
N SER A 29 30.95 26.50 -30.51
CA SER A 29 31.32 25.82 -31.75
C SER A 29 30.65 24.45 -31.77
N LYS A 30 29.60 24.34 -32.56
CA LYS A 30 29.00 23.02 -32.86
C LYS A 30 30.01 22.20 -33.67
N ARG A 31 30.81 21.41 -32.95
CA ARG A 31 31.71 20.45 -33.57
C ARG A 31 30.84 19.39 -34.27
N THR A 32 30.71 19.47 -35.58
CA THR A 32 30.09 18.43 -36.41
C THR A 32 31.06 17.27 -36.49
N PHE A 33 30.70 16.16 -35.85
CA PHE A 33 31.47 14.91 -35.92
C PHE A 33 31.32 14.28 -37.31
N THR A 34 32.40 13.76 -37.83
CA THR A 34 32.42 12.97 -39.06
C THR A 34 31.64 11.66 -38.88
N SER A 35 31.24 11.05 -39.98
CA SER A 35 30.52 9.76 -39.97
C SER A 35 31.32 8.68 -39.25
N ASP A 36 32.64 8.68 -39.38
CA ASP A 36 33.51 7.72 -38.69
C ASP A 36 33.60 7.95 -37.20
N GLU A 37 33.66 9.21 -36.74
CA GLU A 37 33.62 9.55 -35.30
C GLU A 37 32.27 9.19 -34.67
N ARG A 38 31.18 9.27 -35.41
CA ARG A 38 29.85 8.81 -34.96
C ARG A 38 29.77 7.29 -34.83
N GLN A 39 30.36 6.56 -35.83
CA GLN A 39 30.41 5.11 -35.78
C GLN A 39 31.31 4.60 -34.65
N VAL A 40 32.45 5.24 -34.42
CA VAL A 40 33.33 4.91 -33.30
C VAL A 40 32.66 5.20 -31.96
N ARG A 41 31.97 6.34 -31.82
CA ARG A 41 31.18 6.63 -30.61
C ARG A 41 30.01 5.68 -30.39
N GLN A 42 29.34 5.27 -31.46
CA GLN A 42 28.27 4.26 -31.37
C GLN A 42 28.82 2.87 -31.05
N SER A 43 29.98 2.50 -31.58
CA SER A 43 30.62 1.22 -31.26
C SER A 43 31.16 1.20 -29.83
N VAL A 44 31.72 2.33 -29.35
CA VAL A 44 32.16 2.49 -27.96
C VAL A 44 30.93 2.47 -27.02
N LYS A 45 29.85 3.21 -27.32
CA LYS A 45 28.60 3.11 -26.55
C LYS A 45 27.97 1.71 -26.59
N LYS A 46 28.10 1.00 -27.70
CA LYS A 46 27.61 -0.38 -27.84
C LYS A 46 28.47 -1.39 -27.10
N LYS A 47 29.78 -1.10 -26.93
CA LYS A 47 30.71 -1.90 -26.15
C LYS A 47 30.57 -1.64 -24.64
N GLU A 48 30.13 -0.45 -24.21
CA GLU A 48 29.91 -0.09 -22.80
C GLU A 48 28.56 -0.59 -22.25
N MET A 49 27.65 -1.09 -23.09
CA MET A 49 26.42 -1.72 -22.64
C MET A 49 26.56 -3.23 -22.40
N LYS A 50 27.71 -3.71 -21.97
CA LYS A 50 27.77 -5.00 -21.29
C LYS A 50 27.05 -4.80 -19.95
N LYS A 51 25.88 -5.43 -19.80
CA LYS A 51 25.14 -5.43 -18.53
C LYS A 51 26.10 -5.90 -17.42
N LEU A 52 26.56 -4.97 -16.59
CA LEU A 52 27.40 -5.27 -15.45
C LEU A 52 26.62 -6.17 -14.50
N THR A 53 27.27 -7.20 -13.97
CA THR A 53 26.73 -7.94 -12.82
C THR A 53 26.72 -7.04 -11.58
N ILE A 54 25.87 -7.33 -10.60
CA ILE A 54 25.81 -6.53 -9.36
C ILE A 54 27.19 -6.43 -8.70
N ASN A 55 28.02 -7.48 -8.79
CA ASN A 55 29.40 -7.45 -8.28
C ASN A 55 30.34 -6.48 -9.01
N GLN A 56 29.98 -6.04 -10.21
CA GLN A 56 30.72 -5.03 -10.99
C GLN A 56 30.21 -3.62 -10.78
N TRP A 57 29.12 -3.44 -10.03
CA TRP A 57 28.62 -2.13 -9.66
C TRP A 57 29.54 -1.48 -8.60
N ALA A 58 29.52 -0.15 -8.53
CA ALA A 58 30.10 0.54 -7.40
C ALA A 58 29.47 -0.01 -6.09
N ILE A 59 30.26 -0.16 -5.06
CA ILE A 59 29.80 -0.74 -3.77
C ILE A 59 28.56 -0.02 -3.27
N GLU A 60 28.51 1.31 -3.42
CA GLU A 60 27.40 2.15 -3.00
C GLU A 60 26.08 1.87 -3.74
N ASP A 61 26.14 1.29 -4.94
CA ASP A 61 24.99 0.99 -5.79
C ASP A 61 24.52 -0.45 -5.66
N ARG A 62 25.27 -1.32 -4.99
CA ARG A 62 24.84 -2.69 -4.70
C ARG A 62 23.74 -2.66 -3.64
N PRO A 63 22.61 -3.36 -3.84
CA PRO A 63 21.45 -3.20 -2.96
C PRO A 63 21.73 -3.38 -1.47
N ARG A 64 22.48 -4.41 -1.08
CA ARG A 64 22.80 -4.67 0.33
C ARG A 64 23.69 -3.60 0.92
N GLU A 65 24.75 -3.24 0.23
CA GLU A 65 25.71 -2.20 0.64
C GLU A 65 25.02 -0.82 0.64
N LYS A 66 24.18 -0.55 -0.36
CA LYS A 66 23.36 0.67 -0.40
C LYS A 66 22.44 0.76 0.80
N MET A 67 21.81 -0.36 1.20
CA MET A 67 20.96 -0.42 2.39
C MET A 67 21.75 -0.13 3.67
N MET A 68 22.96 -0.68 3.78
CA MET A 68 23.84 -0.44 4.95
C MET A 68 24.32 1.01 5.04
N LEU A 69 24.64 1.62 3.91
CA LEU A 69 25.20 2.97 3.87
C LEU A 69 24.14 4.07 3.91
N LYS A 70 23.00 3.85 3.27
CA LYS A 70 21.96 4.88 3.04
C LYS A 70 20.62 4.56 3.69
N GLY A 71 20.46 3.36 4.25
CA GLY A 71 19.19 2.89 4.85
C GLY A 71 18.20 2.30 3.82
N ALA A 72 17.20 1.61 4.33
CA ALA A 72 16.20 0.94 3.49
C ALA A 72 15.38 1.90 2.63
N GLU A 73 15.16 3.10 3.12
CA GLU A 73 14.34 4.15 2.45
C GLU A 73 14.95 4.61 1.12
N ALA A 74 16.28 4.46 0.96
CA ALA A 74 16.98 4.83 -0.25
C ALA A 74 16.84 3.80 -1.38
N LEU A 75 16.29 2.61 -1.10
CA LEU A 75 16.14 1.54 -2.07
C LEU A 75 14.76 1.57 -2.72
N SER A 76 14.75 1.28 -4.03
CA SER A 76 13.50 1.01 -4.75
C SER A 76 12.91 -0.35 -4.33
N ASP A 77 11.64 -0.57 -4.63
CA ASP A 77 10.97 -1.86 -4.38
C ASP A 77 11.71 -3.00 -5.09
N ALA A 78 12.17 -2.78 -6.33
CA ALA A 78 12.94 -3.77 -7.07
C ALA A 78 14.28 -4.09 -6.39
N GLU A 79 14.96 -3.10 -5.83
CA GLU A 79 16.21 -3.30 -5.10
C GLU A 79 15.98 -4.09 -3.79
N LEU A 80 14.92 -3.79 -3.06
CA LEU A 80 14.52 -4.55 -1.86
C LEU A 80 14.21 -6.01 -2.21
N LEU A 81 13.42 -6.25 -3.24
CA LEU A 81 13.11 -7.58 -3.73
C LEU A 81 14.36 -8.32 -4.24
N ALA A 82 15.29 -7.61 -4.88
CA ALA A 82 16.58 -8.16 -5.33
C ALA A 82 17.42 -8.68 -4.16
N ILE A 83 17.40 -8.02 -3.02
CA ILE A 83 18.05 -8.51 -1.79
C ILE A 83 17.44 -9.85 -1.36
N LEU A 84 16.13 -9.98 -1.41
CA LEU A 84 15.43 -11.20 -1.00
C LEU A 84 15.78 -12.41 -1.87
N ILE A 85 15.89 -12.23 -3.18
CA ILE A 85 16.19 -13.32 -4.10
C ILE A 85 17.71 -13.61 -4.21
N GLY A 86 18.55 -12.65 -3.86
CA GLY A 86 20.02 -12.78 -3.80
C GLY A 86 20.73 -12.78 -5.15
N SER A 87 20.16 -13.42 -6.16
CA SER A 87 20.74 -13.50 -7.51
C SER A 87 19.64 -13.49 -8.57
N GLY A 88 19.98 -12.96 -9.75
CA GLY A 88 19.10 -13.01 -10.92
C GLY A 88 19.24 -14.33 -11.68
N ASN A 89 19.34 -14.23 -12.99
CA ASN A 89 19.60 -15.35 -13.88
C ASN A 89 20.86 -15.09 -14.73
N THR A 90 21.13 -15.96 -15.68
CA THR A 90 22.32 -15.85 -16.57
C THR A 90 22.27 -14.63 -17.50
N GLU A 91 21.09 -14.04 -17.71
CA GLU A 91 20.87 -12.97 -18.68
C GLU A 91 20.70 -11.59 -18.00
N GLU A 92 20.30 -11.56 -16.76
CA GLU A 92 19.97 -10.32 -16.05
C GLU A 92 20.31 -10.38 -14.56
N SER A 93 20.58 -9.22 -13.96
CA SER A 93 20.82 -9.09 -12.52
C SER A 93 19.53 -9.30 -11.74
N ALA A 94 19.67 -9.52 -10.43
CA ALA A 94 18.50 -9.62 -9.54
C ALA A 94 17.64 -8.35 -9.58
N VAL A 95 18.23 -7.16 -9.63
CA VAL A 95 17.49 -5.90 -9.72
C VAL A 95 16.71 -5.80 -11.02
N THR A 96 17.35 -6.10 -12.15
CA THR A 96 16.68 -6.06 -13.46
C THR A 96 15.54 -7.07 -13.55
N LEU A 97 15.76 -8.28 -13.02
CA LEU A 97 14.73 -9.32 -12.95
C LEU A 97 13.52 -8.83 -12.14
N MET A 98 13.75 -8.22 -10.99
CA MET A 98 12.66 -7.73 -10.13
C MET A 98 11.98 -6.48 -10.70
N GLN A 99 12.70 -5.61 -11.41
CA GLN A 99 12.09 -4.51 -12.15
C GLN A 99 11.11 -5.03 -13.21
N ARG A 100 11.50 -6.05 -13.95
CA ARG A 100 10.67 -6.68 -14.97
C ARG A 100 9.46 -7.41 -14.35
N THR A 101 9.65 -8.07 -13.24
CA THR A 101 8.59 -8.75 -12.48
C THR A 101 7.57 -7.74 -11.97
N LEU A 102 8.00 -6.66 -11.35
CA LEU A 102 7.14 -5.58 -10.87
C LEU A 102 6.38 -4.88 -12.00
N ALA A 103 6.98 -4.71 -13.16
CA ALA A 103 6.31 -4.11 -14.31
C ALA A 103 5.05 -4.90 -14.73
N CYS A 104 5.03 -6.22 -14.55
CA CYS A 104 3.85 -7.04 -14.79
C CYS A 104 2.71 -6.79 -13.78
N CYS A 105 3.02 -6.20 -12.65
CA CYS A 105 2.05 -5.78 -11.61
C CYS A 105 1.79 -4.27 -11.61
N ASN A 106 2.16 -3.54 -12.68
CA ASN A 106 2.13 -2.07 -12.74
C ASN A 106 2.90 -1.40 -11.58
N ASN A 107 3.98 -2.01 -11.12
CA ASN A 107 4.76 -1.60 -9.95
C ASN A 107 3.94 -1.48 -8.64
N ASP A 108 2.91 -2.29 -8.51
CA ASP A 108 2.02 -2.32 -7.36
C ASP A 108 2.32 -3.55 -6.50
N LEU A 109 2.84 -3.32 -5.28
CA LEU A 109 3.15 -4.37 -4.33
C LEU A 109 1.90 -5.13 -3.86
N ASN A 110 0.73 -4.48 -3.85
CA ASN A 110 -0.53 -5.14 -3.51
C ASN A 110 -0.91 -6.20 -4.56
N ARG A 111 -0.64 -5.92 -5.82
CA ARG A 111 -0.85 -6.90 -6.90
C ARG A 111 0.15 -8.05 -6.81
N LEU A 112 1.41 -7.75 -6.52
CA LEU A 112 2.45 -8.76 -6.29
C LEU A 112 2.09 -9.66 -5.10
N GLY A 113 1.50 -9.10 -4.06
CA GLY A 113 1.05 -9.84 -2.87
C GLY A 113 -0.04 -10.88 -3.12
N LYS A 114 -0.70 -10.81 -4.28
CA LYS A 114 -1.72 -11.80 -4.71
C LYS A 114 -1.14 -12.97 -5.51
N TRP A 115 0.14 -12.87 -5.90
CA TRP A 115 0.79 -13.91 -6.67
C TRP A 115 1.09 -15.15 -5.82
N GLU A 116 0.99 -16.29 -6.48
CA GLU A 116 1.38 -17.59 -5.95
C GLU A 116 2.68 -18.06 -6.62
N VAL A 117 3.23 -19.18 -6.16
CA VAL A 117 4.51 -19.70 -6.66
C VAL A 117 4.52 -19.87 -8.19
N HIS A 118 3.42 -20.35 -8.77
CA HIS A 118 3.33 -20.54 -10.23
C HIS A 118 3.37 -19.22 -11.02
N ASP A 119 2.90 -18.12 -10.45
CA ASP A 119 2.97 -16.79 -11.09
C ASP A 119 4.42 -16.30 -11.19
N PHE A 120 5.18 -16.48 -10.12
CA PHE A 120 6.62 -16.17 -10.12
C PHE A 120 7.43 -17.08 -11.03
N SER A 121 7.09 -18.36 -11.10
CA SER A 121 7.82 -19.37 -11.86
C SER A 121 7.84 -19.14 -13.37
N ARG A 122 7.00 -18.23 -13.86
CA ARG A 122 7.05 -17.78 -15.26
C ARG A 122 8.31 -16.99 -15.59
N PHE A 123 8.99 -16.45 -14.58
CA PHE A 123 10.21 -15.70 -14.73
C PHE A 123 11.42 -16.59 -14.51
N LYS A 124 12.30 -16.64 -15.52
CA LYS A 124 13.57 -17.38 -15.41
C LYS A 124 14.40 -16.81 -14.25
N GLY A 125 14.79 -17.68 -13.34
CA GLY A 125 15.54 -17.29 -12.14
C GLY A 125 14.68 -17.13 -10.87
N LEU A 126 13.36 -17.23 -10.97
CA LEU A 126 12.44 -17.24 -9.84
C LEU A 126 11.84 -18.64 -9.65
N GLY A 127 12.60 -19.50 -9.01
CA GLY A 127 12.12 -20.83 -8.62
C GLY A 127 11.27 -20.79 -7.33
N PRO A 128 10.77 -21.97 -6.86
CA PRO A 128 9.92 -22.03 -5.67
C PRO A 128 10.54 -21.40 -4.42
N ALA A 129 11.83 -21.61 -4.19
CA ALA A 129 12.50 -21.08 -3.00
C ALA A 129 12.51 -19.55 -2.96
N LYS A 130 12.89 -18.89 -4.06
CA LYS A 130 12.88 -17.42 -4.17
C LYS A 130 11.46 -16.87 -4.12
N SER A 131 10.51 -17.50 -4.75
CA SER A 131 9.10 -17.14 -4.73
C SER A 131 8.54 -17.15 -3.30
N ILE A 132 8.80 -18.21 -2.55
CA ILE A 132 8.39 -18.35 -1.15
C ILE A 132 9.04 -17.27 -0.27
N THR A 133 10.30 -16.95 -0.51
CA THR A 133 10.99 -15.87 0.22
C THR A 133 10.29 -14.52 0.01
N ILE A 134 9.91 -14.19 -1.22
CA ILE A 134 9.15 -12.97 -1.52
C ILE A 134 7.78 -13.01 -0.84
N MET A 135 7.05 -14.11 -0.97
CA MET A 135 5.72 -14.27 -0.37
C MET A 135 5.78 -14.14 1.16
N ALA A 136 6.78 -14.74 1.80
CA ALA A 136 7.00 -14.63 3.25
C ALA A 136 7.31 -13.20 3.67
N ALA A 137 8.13 -12.46 2.93
CA ALA A 137 8.45 -11.07 3.22
C ALA A 137 7.22 -10.17 3.09
N LEU A 138 6.40 -10.36 2.07
CA LEU A 138 5.15 -9.61 1.88
C LEU A 138 4.14 -9.90 3.01
N GLU A 139 4.03 -11.15 3.43
CA GLU A 139 3.17 -11.53 4.56
C GLU A 139 3.66 -10.92 5.88
N LEU A 140 4.96 -10.89 6.14
CA LEU A 140 5.52 -10.24 7.33
C LEU A 140 5.25 -8.72 7.33
N GLY A 141 5.39 -8.08 6.19
CA GLY A 141 5.05 -6.66 6.04
C GLY A 141 3.58 -6.37 6.36
N LYS A 142 2.69 -7.23 5.89
CA LYS A 142 1.25 -7.18 6.18
C LYS A 142 0.98 -7.34 7.68
N ARG A 143 1.56 -8.35 8.32
CA ARG A 143 1.41 -8.59 9.77
C ARG A 143 1.99 -7.46 10.61
N ARG A 144 3.11 -6.90 10.21
CA ARG A 144 3.71 -5.74 10.87
C ARG A 144 2.73 -4.56 10.88
N LYS A 145 2.15 -4.22 9.73
CA LYS A 145 1.18 -3.12 9.63
C LYS A 145 -0.02 -3.34 10.56
N LEU A 146 -0.47 -4.59 10.73
CA LEU A 146 -1.56 -4.95 11.62
C LEU A 146 -1.22 -4.79 13.11
N GLN A 147 0.07 -4.90 13.47
CA GLN A 147 0.53 -4.77 14.85
C GLN A 147 0.78 -3.31 15.25
N GLU A 148 0.87 -2.39 14.31
CA GLU A 148 1.28 -1.02 14.58
C GLU A 148 0.35 -0.26 15.54
N HIS A 149 -0.93 -0.67 15.74
CA HIS A 149 -1.84 -0.01 16.68
C HIS A 149 -2.97 -0.90 17.22
N PRO A 150 -2.71 -2.04 17.90
CA PRO A 150 -3.78 -2.89 18.42
C PRO A 150 -4.50 -2.31 19.65
N GLU A 151 -3.88 -1.43 20.42
CA GLU A 151 -4.38 -1.05 21.76
C GLU A 151 -5.04 0.33 21.83
N HIS A 152 -4.97 1.16 20.80
CA HIS A 152 -5.44 2.55 20.87
C HIS A 152 -6.26 3.02 19.67
N THR A 153 -6.67 2.12 18.77
CA THR A 153 -7.47 2.51 17.61
C THR A 153 -8.88 2.87 18.03
N VAL A 154 -9.28 4.10 17.77
CA VAL A 154 -10.64 4.58 17.95
C VAL A 154 -11.32 4.60 16.60
N ILE A 155 -12.51 4.03 16.52
CA ILE A 155 -13.32 4.04 15.30
C ILE A 155 -14.22 5.28 15.30
N ARG A 156 -13.98 6.16 14.33
CA ARG A 156 -14.75 7.40 14.13
C ARG A 156 -15.56 7.37 12.84
N SER A 157 -15.15 6.53 11.88
CA SER A 157 -15.78 6.43 10.57
C SER A 157 -15.62 5.03 9.99
N SER A 158 -16.37 4.74 8.93
CA SER A 158 -16.23 3.52 8.15
C SER A 158 -14.83 3.36 7.55
N ASN A 159 -14.18 4.48 7.22
CA ASN A 159 -12.81 4.47 6.72
C ASN A 159 -11.82 3.90 7.74
N ASP A 160 -12.01 4.16 9.02
CA ASP A 160 -11.15 3.60 10.07
C ASP A 160 -11.25 2.08 10.10
N ILE A 161 -12.44 1.53 9.90
CA ILE A 161 -12.67 0.08 9.80
C ILE A 161 -11.98 -0.47 8.54
N TYR A 162 -12.13 0.20 7.41
CA TYR A 162 -11.48 -0.15 6.16
C TYR A 162 -9.94 -0.20 6.32
N GLU A 163 -9.34 0.79 6.94
CA GLU A 163 -7.88 0.86 7.16
C GLU A 163 -7.36 -0.29 8.03
N ILE A 164 -8.15 -0.76 8.99
CA ILE A 164 -7.79 -1.91 9.82
C ILE A 164 -7.80 -3.21 9.01
N PHE A 165 -8.81 -3.42 8.17
CA PHE A 165 -9.07 -4.70 7.53
C PHE A 165 -8.54 -4.81 6.10
N HIS A 166 -8.34 -3.70 5.40
CA HIS A 166 -7.82 -3.75 4.04
C HIS A 166 -6.49 -4.52 3.93
N PRO A 167 -5.48 -4.28 4.78
CA PRO A 167 -4.25 -5.06 4.74
C PRO A 167 -4.44 -6.55 4.99
N LEU A 168 -5.45 -6.93 5.75
CA LEU A 168 -5.79 -8.33 6.05
C LEU A 168 -6.45 -9.04 4.89
N LEU A 169 -7.33 -8.33 4.16
CA LEU A 169 -8.32 -8.94 3.28
C LEU A 169 -8.06 -8.68 1.79
N CYS A 170 -7.27 -7.67 1.44
CA CYS A 170 -7.11 -7.22 0.05
C CYS A 170 -6.50 -8.27 -0.88
N ASP A 171 -5.66 -9.16 -0.36
CA ASP A 171 -4.96 -10.19 -1.15
C ASP A 171 -5.68 -11.54 -1.16
N LEU A 172 -6.76 -11.67 -0.42
CA LEU A 172 -7.46 -12.94 -0.31
C LEU A 172 -8.29 -13.23 -1.56
N THR A 173 -8.22 -14.46 -2.01
CA THR A 173 -9.05 -14.99 -3.11
C THR A 173 -10.33 -15.66 -2.62
N ILE A 174 -10.47 -15.81 -1.31
CA ILE A 174 -11.58 -16.44 -0.62
C ILE A 174 -12.23 -15.43 0.32
N GLU A 175 -13.55 -15.45 0.45
CA GLU A 175 -14.25 -14.62 1.41
C GLU A 175 -13.90 -15.02 2.85
N GLU A 176 -13.64 -14.01 3.68
CA GLU A 176 -13.56 -14.15 5.13
C GLU A 176 -14.55 -13.22 5.80
N PHE A 177 -15.16 -13.69 6.86
CA PHE A 177 -16.10 -12.93 7.68
C PHE A 177 -15.50 -12.67 9.06
N TRP A 178 -15.47 -11.40 9.44
CA TRP A 178 -14.86 -10.92 10.67
C TRP A 178 -15.82 -10.08 11.49
N VAL A 179 -15.60 -10.07 12.80
CA VAL A 179 -16.22 -9.10 13.70
C VAL A 179 -15.14 -8.24 14.36
N LEU A 180 -15.38 -6.94 14.38
CA LEU A 180 -14.61 -5.97 15.13
C LEU A 180 -15.32 -5.71 16.44
N LEU A 181 -14.66 -5.93 17.56
CA LEU A 181 -15.18 -5.77 18.91
C LEU A 181 -14.72 -4.43 19.48
N LEU A 182 -15.65 -3.66 20.02
CA LEU A 182 -15.43 -2.30 20.49
C LEU A 182 -16.03 -2.10 21.89
N ASN A 183 -15.42 -1.20 22.64
CA ASN A 183 -16.00 -0.73 23.90
C ASN A 183 -16.96 0.45 23.66
N GLN A 184 -17.55 0.98 24.74
CA GLN A 184 -18.51 2.08 24.66
C GLN A 184 -17.95 3.37 24.04
N ALA A 185 -16.65 3.61 24.18
CA ALA A 185 -15.94 4.75 23.59
C ALA A 185 -15.42 4.48 22.17
N THR A 186 -15.87 3.40 21.53
CA THR A 186 -15.47 2.95 20.18
C THR A 186 -13.98 2.61 20.05
N HIS A 187 -13.30 2.32 21.14
CA HIS A 187 -11.96 1.75 21.11
C HIS A 187 -12.03 0.28 20.71
N VAL A 188 -11.12 -0.14 19.85
CA VAL A 188 -11.02 -1.53 19.41
C VAL A 188 -10.52 -2.40 20.55
N ILE A 189 -11.29 -3.42 20.90
CA ILE A 189 -10.92 -4.45 21.87
C ILE A 189 -10.17 -5.57 21.15
N ASP A 190 -10.78 -6.10 20.06
CA ASP A 190 -10.23 -7.19 19.27
C ASP A 190 -10.89 -7.26 17.89
N LYS A 191 -10.28 -8.02 17.00
CA LYS A 191 -10.86 -8.42 15.74
C LYS A 191 -10.78 -9.93 15.62
N VAL A 192 -11.90 -10.57 15.31
CA VAL A 192 -12.02 -12.03 15.30
C VAL A 192 -12.55 -12.49 13.97
N ARG A 193 -11.84 -13.44 13.37
CA ARG A 193 -12.35 -14.12 12.18
C ARG A 193 -13.42 -15.13 12.58
N ILE A 194 -14.61 -14.99 12.00
CA ILE A 194 -15.77 -15.84 12.29
C ILE A 194 -15.81 -17.04 11.34
N SER A 195 -15.62 -16.77 10.04
CA SER A 195 -15.64 -17.83 9.03
C SER A 195 -14.73 -17.54 7.85
N ARG A 196 -14.40 -18.56 7.11
CA ARG A 196 -13.62 -18.51 5.88
C ARG A 196 -14.26 -19.44 4.83
N GLY A 197 -14.31 -18.96 3.58
CA GLY A 197 -14.86 -19.71 2.46
C GLY A 197 -16.30 -19.33 2.10
N GLY A 198 -16.78 -18.23 2.63
CA GLY A 198 -18.14 -17.70 2.39
C GLY A 198 -18.88 -17.42 3.69
N ILE A 199 -19.88 -16.56 3.57
CA ILE A 199 -20.77 -16.25 4.69
C ILE A 199 -21.79 -17.35 4.79
N ASP A 200 -21.81 -18.05 5.91
CA ASP A 200 -22.88 -18.97 6.25
C ASP A 200 -24.00 -18.19 6.93
N GLN A 201 -25.15 -18.09 6.25
CA GLN A 201 -26.36 -17.47 6.79
C GLN A 201 -27.02 -18.28 7.89
N THR A 202 -26.39 -19.40 8.27
CA THR A 202 -26.89 -20.21 9.37
C THR A 202 -26.79 -19.48 10.70
N SER A 203 -27.58 -19.92 11.65
CA SER A 203 -27.51 -19.48 13.04
C SER A 203 -26.12 -19.61 13.67
N ALA A 204 -25.19 -20.32 13.03
CA ALA A 204 -23.83 -20.50 13.51
C ALA A 204 -23.01 -19.22 13.50
N ASP A 205 -23.04 -18.45 12.41
CA ASP A 205 -22.29 -17.18 12.33
C ASP A 205 -22.87 -16.15 13.29
N VAL A 206 -24.19 -16.05 13.41
CA VAL A 206 -24.85 -15.16 14.38
C VAL A 206 -24.41 -15.49 15.81
N ARG A 207 -24.46 -16.76 16.19
CA ARG A 207 -24.00 -17.22 17.52
C ARG A 207 -22.54 -16.94 17.76
N SER A 208 -21.69 -17.18 16.77
CA SER A 208 -20.25 -16.98 16.88
C SER A 208 -19.88 -15.51 17.10
N VAL A 209 -20.52 -14.61 16.35
CA VAL A 209 -20.33 -13.16 16.54
C VAL A 209 -20.74 -12.72 17.95
N LEU A 210 -21.94 -13.09 18.37
CA LEU A 210 -22.47 -12.70 19.68
C LEU A 210 -21.68 -13.33 20.83
N ARG A 211 -21.25 -14.57 20.66
CA ARG A 211 -20.38 -15.25 21.64
C ARG A 211 -19.07 -14.49 21.84
N GLU A 212 -18.38 -14.12 20.78
CA GLU A 212 -17.12 -13.37 20.88
C GLU A 212 -17.33 -12.01 21.51
N ALA A 213 -18.39 -11.30 21.15
CA ALA A 213 -18.74 -10.03 21.77
C ALA A 213 -18.96 -10.15 23.28
N LEU A 214 -19.68 -11.18 23.73
CA LEU A 214 -19.94 -11.41 25.15
C LEU A 214 -18.69 -11.83 25.92
N LEU A 215 -17.89 -12.74 25.34
CA LEU A 215 -16.66 -13.22 25.99
C LEU A 215 -15.66 -12.10 26.23
N GLN A 216 -15.54 -11.17 25.32
CA GLN A 216 -14.62 -10.04 25.41
C GLN A 216 -15.28 -8.76 25.94
N ARG A 217 -16.52 -8.85 26.41
CA ARG A 217 -17.28 -7.74 26.99
C ARG A 217 -17.40 -6.53 26.07
N ALA A 218 -17.51 -6.76 24.76
CA ALA A 218 -17.76 -5.71 23.82
C ALA A 218 -19.18 -5.15 23.98
N THR A 219 -19.33 -3.85 23.88
CA THR A 219 -20.64 -3.17 23.90
C THR A 219 -21.05 -2.71 22.52
N GLN A 220 -20.11 -2.70 21.58
CA GLN A 220 -20.34 -2.35 20.19
C GLN A 220 -19.58 -3.32 19.29
N ILE A 221 -20.15 -3.57 18.10
CA ILE A 221 -19.53 -4.43 17.08
C ILE A 221 -19.64 -3.79 15.72
N ALA A 222 -18.70 -4.14 14.84
CA ALA A 222 -18.82 -3.95 13.40
C ALA A 222 -18.55 -5.28 12.69
N LEU A 223 -19.30 -5.55 11.63
CA LEU A 223 -19.07 -6.70 10.77
C LEU A 223 -18.20 -6.30 9.60
N VAL A 224 -17.33 -7.19 9.18
CA VAL A 224 -16.45 -6.97 8.04
C VAL A 224 -16.31 -8.25 7.22
N HIS A 225 -16.42 -8.15 5.92
CA HIS A 225 -16.03 -9.22 5.02
C HIS A 225 -15.50 -8.66 3.70
N ASN A 226 -14.79 -9.48 2.95
CA ASN A 226 -14.25 -9.11 1.64
C ASN A 226 -15.06 -9.74 0.52
N HIS A 227 -15.11 -9.03 -0.61
CA HIS A 227 -15.57 -9.58 -1.88
C HIS A 227 -14.39 -9.72 -2.85
N PRO A 228 -13.82 -10.92 -3.02
CA PRO A 228 -12.70 -11.15 -3.93
C PRO A 228 -12.99 -10.78 -5.39
N SER A 229 -14.27 -10.75 -5.78
CA SER A 229 -14.70 -10.32 -7.11
C SER A 229 -14.39 -8.86 -7.45
N GLY A 230 -14.15 -8.02 -6.44
CA GLY A 230 -13.93 -6.59 -6.60
C GLY A 230 -15.22 -5.74 -6.59
N ASN A 231 -16.39 -6.36 -6.55
CA ASN A 231 -17.67 -5.66 -6.42
C ASN A 231 -18.01 -5.44 -4.94
N PRO A 232 -18.03 -4.20 -4.43
CA PRO A 232 -18.27 -3.93 -3.02
C PRO A 232 -19.75 -4.01 -2.60
N HIS A 233 -20.70 -4.10 -3.55
CA HIS A 233 -22.11 -4.07 -3.22
C HIS A 233 -22.56 -5.32 -2.48
N PRO A 234 -23.44 -5.16 -1.44
CA PRO A 234 -23.95 -6.27 -0.67
C PRO A 234 -24.91 -7.13 -1.49
N SER A 235 -24.83 -8.45 -1.27
CA SER A 235 -25.83 -9.40 -1.72
C SER A 235 -27.09 -9.35 -0.83
N ASP A 236 -28.17 -9.98 -1.27
CA ASP A 236 -29.36 -10.15 -0.43
C ASP A 236 -29.04 -10.98 0.83
N ASP A 237 -28.16 -11.91 0.69
CA ASP A 237 -27.67 -12.75 1.77
C ASP A 237 -26.87 -11.96 2.80
N ASP A 238 -25.99 -11.04 2.34
CA ASP A 238 -25.27 -10.10 3.20
C ASP A 238 -26.24 -9.23 4.00
N ARG A 239 -27.29 -8.74 3.36
CA ARG A 239 -28.30 -7.91 4.02
C ARG A 239 -29.09 -8.68 5.08
N ARG A 240 -29.48 -9.91 4.78
CA ARG A 240 -30.21 -10.76 5.74
C ARG A 240 -29.35 -11.10 6.95
N LEU A 241 -28.09 -11.48 6.74
CA LEU A 241 -27.17 -11.75 7.83
C LEU A 241 -26.95 -10.52 8.72
N THR A 242 -26.77 -9.36 8.11
CA THR A 242 -26.63 -8.10 8.82
C THR A 242 -27.82 -7.83 9.73
N GLN A 243 -29.04 -7.99 9.21
CA GLN A 243 -30.27 -7.79 9.99
C GLN A 243 -30.40 -8.79 11.14
N LEU A 244 -30.08 -10.05 10.91
CA LEU A 244 -30.15 -11.09 11.93
C LEU A 244 -29.15 -10.82 13.08
N ILE A 245 -27.92 -10.45 12.76
CA ILE A 245 -26.91 -10.16 13.77
C ILE A 245 -27.24 -8.87 14.51
N GLN A 246 -27.68 -7.83 13.80
CA GLN A 246 -28.09 -6.57 14.42
C GLN A 246 -29.23 -6.80 15.44
N LYS A 247 -30.24 -7.56 15.07
CA LYS A 247 -31.37 -7.89 15.94
C LYS A 247 -30.93 -8.70 17.17
N GLY A 248 -30.10 -9.70 16.98
CA GLY A 248 -29.53 -10.49 18.08
C GLY A 248 -28.67 -9.65 19.01
N ALA A 249 -27.84 -8.78 18.47
CA ALA A 249 -26.99 -7.87 19.25
C ALA A 249 -27.84 -6.87 20.08
N GLN A 250 -28.88 -6.31 19.49
CA GLN A 250 -29.80 -5.41 20.20
C GLN A 250 -30.44 -6.08 21.40
N THR A 251 -30.84 -7.35 21.29
CA THR A 251 -31.40 -8.12 22.39
C THR A 251 -30.42 -8.25 23.57
N MET A 252 -29.13 -8.26 23.28
CA MET A 252 -28.06 -8.34 24.26
C MET A 252 -27.49 -6.97 24.66
N ASN A 253 -28.13 -5.89 24.27
CA ASN A 253 -27.68 -4.52 24.47
C ASN A 253 -26.28 -4.25 23.85
N ILE A 254 -26.01 -4.87 22.73
CA ILE A 254 -24.81 -4.65 21.92
C ILE A 254 -25.20 -3.89 20.66
N ARG A 255 -24.53 -2.78 20.40
CA ARG A 255 -24.81 -1.95 19.23
C ARG A 255 -23.96 -2.38 18.05
N MET A 256 -24.59 -2.66 16.91
CA MET A 256 -23.87 -2.77 15.63
C MET A 256 -23.67 -1.38 15.06
N ILE A 257 -22.41 -0.95 14.92
CA ILE A 257 -22.10 0.38 14.40
C ILE A 257 -21.95 0.41 12.88
N ASP A 258 -21.54 -0.70 12.28
CA ASP A 258 -21.36 -0.81 10.83
C ASP A 258 -21.29 -2.26 10.37
N HIS A 259 -21.44 -2.46 9.08
CA HIS A 259 -21.02 -3.62 8.33
C HIS A 259 -20.31 -3.12 7.08
N VAL A 260 -19.03 -3.44 6.94
CA VAL A 260 -18.15 -2.96 5.88
C VAL A 260 -17.75 -4.11 4.97
N ILE A 261 -18.03 -3.98 3.69
CA ILE A 261 -17.59 -4.91 2.65
C ILE A 261 -16.35 -4.33 1.99
N ILE A 262 -15.26 -5.09 1.98
CA ILE A 262 -13.95 -4.64 1.52
C ILE A 262 -13.58 -5.31 0.21
N THR A 263 -13.13 -4.51 -0.73
CA THR A 263 -12.46 -4.93 -1.95
C THR A 263 -11.07 -4.30 -2.02
N ASP A 264 -10.32 -4.63 -3.05
CA ASP A 264 -9.04 -3.97 -3.29
C ASP A 264 -9.28 -2.53 -3.80
N GLY A 265 -9.17 -1.56 -2.89
CA GLY A 265 -9.30 -0.13 -3.18
C GLY A 265 -10.69 0.48 -3.00
N LEU A 266 -11.74 -0.33 -2.81
CA LEU A 266 -13.11 0.14 -2.58
C LEU A 266 -13.72 -0.53 -1.37
N TYR A 267 -14.70 0.12 -0.75
CA TYR A 267 -15.51 -0.50 0.29
C TYR A 267 -16.93 0.02 0.26
N TYR A 268 -17.85 -0.76 0.84
CA TYR A 268 -19.25 -0.41 1.08
C TYR A 268 -19.50 -0.42 2.58
N SER A 269 -20.05 0.64 3.11
CA SER A 269 -20.48 0.76 4.50
C SER A 269 -22.00 0.78 4.60
N PHE A 270 -22.57 -0.16 5.33
CA PHE A 270 -24.00 -0.18 5.57
C PHE A 270 -24.48 1.06 6.33
N ASN A 271 -23.68 1.54 7.28
CA ASN A 271 -24.00 2.75 8.03
C ASN A 271 -24.00 3.99 7.15
N ASP A 272 -22.96 4.17 6.32
CA ASP A 272 -22.87 5.32 5.42
C ASP A 272 -24.01 5.35 4.40
N GLU A 273 -24.48 4.19 3.97
CA GLU A 273 -25.59 4.06 3.01
C GLU A 273 -26.97 4.02 3.69
N GLY A 274 -27.04 4.21 5.01
CA GLY A 274 -28.29 4.24 5.74
C GLY A 274 -29.04 2.90 5.79
N MET A 275 -28.31 1.79 5.75
CA MET A 275 -28.87 0.43 5.70
C MET A 275 -28.88 -0.29 7.05
N LEU A 276 -28.51 0.40 8.12
CA LEU A 276 -28.56 -0.14 9.50
C LEU A 276 -29.77 0.35 10.27
#